data_5de02b7946f4e8108cfe4e703a2bb5ac
#
_entry.id   5de02b7946f4e8108cfe4e703a2bb5ac
#
_cell.length_a   1.000
_cell.length_b   1.000
_cell.length_c   1.000
_cell.angle_alpha   90.00
_cell.angle_beta   90.00
_cell.angle_gamma   90.00
#
_symmetry.space_group_name_H-M   'P 1'
#
loop_
_entity.id
_entity.type
_entity.pdbx_description
1 polymer ?
#
loop_
_entity_poly.entity_id
_entity_poly.type
_entity_poly.pdbx_seq_one_letter_code
_entity_poly.pdbx_strand_id
1 'polypeptide(L)'
;MTLGKKIRKYRMLMGLTQKELGLAVGFSEATADSRIRKYESEIIKPKYNLRERIAQVLEIDLSAISDIDIATYEDVMQVMFLFEEAFGMDVEIRGSKTMLVFDNNKY
;
A
#
# COMPACT_ATOMS: atom_id res chain seq x y z
N MET A 1 -2.13 9.52 -3.70
CA MET A 1 -1.24 8.78 -4.59
C MET A 1 -1.84 7.42 -4.89
N THR A 2 -1.88 7.04 -6.13
CA THR A 2 -2.48 5.77 -6.57
C THR A 2 -1.56 4.59 -6.25
N LEU A 3 -2.10 3.37 -6.27
CA LEU A 3 -1.33 2.15 -6.03
C LEU A 3 -0.16 2.03 -7.02
N GLY A 4 -0.41 2.27 -8.30
CA GLY A 4 0.64 2.19 -9.31
C GLY A 4 1.77 3.18 -9.08
N LYS A 5 1.43 4.40 -8.69
CA LYS A 5 2.43 5.42 -8.36
C LYS A 5 3.22 5.07 -7.10
N LYS A 6 2.58 4.44 -6.13
CA LYS A 6 3.26 3.96 -4.92
C LYS A 6 4.26 2.86 -5.25
N ILE A 7 3.86 1.90 -6.07
CA ILE A 7 4.77 0.82 -6.51
C ILE A 7 5.98 1.42 -7.22
N ARG A 8 5.75 2.34 -8.15
CA ARG A 8 6.83 3.01 -8.87
C ARG A 8 7.78 3.75 -7.93
N LYS A 9 7.22 4.50 -6.98
CA LYS A 9 8.00 5.27 -6.01
C LYS A 9 8.95 4.37 -5.23
N TYR A 10 8.44 3.31 -4.62
CA TYR A 10 9.26 2.41 -3.81
C TYR A 10 10.23 1.61 -4.65
N ARG A 11 9.83 1.21 -5.87
CA ARG A 11 10.73 0.56 -6.81
C ARG A 11 11.93 1.44 -7.13
N MET A 12 11.69 2.71 -7.42
CA MET A 12 12.76 3.65 -7.73
C MET A 12 13.66 3.92 -6.53
N LEU A 13 13.09 3.98 -5.33
CA LEU A 13 13.87 4.13 -4.10
C LEU A 13 14.79 2.94 -3.86
N MET A 14 14.38 1.74 -4.26
CA MET A 14 15.21 0.53 -4.17
C MET A 14 16.23 0.43 -5.31
N GLY A 15 16.14 1.31 -6.30
CA GLY A 15 17.03 1.27 -7.46
C GLY A 15 16.75 0.13 -8.44
N LEU A 16 15.52 -0.41 -8.43
CA LEU A 16 15.13 -1.52 -9.30
C LEU A 16 14.51 -1.03 -10.60
N THR A 17 14.79 -1.72 -11.70
CA THR A 17 14.03 -1.53 -12.93
C THR A 17 12.70 -2.27 -12.83
N GLN A 18 11.77 -1.95 -13.74
CA GLN A 18 10.50 -2.68 -13.81
C GLN A 18 10.72 -4.17 -14.02
N LYS A 19 11.65 -4.52 -14.91
CA LYS A 19 11.99 -5.91 -15.16
C LYS A 19 12.57 -6.59 -13.92
N GLU A 20 13.48 -5.93 -13.22
CA GLU A 20 14.09 -6.48 -12.02
C GLU A 20 13.04 -6.74 -10.93
N LEU A 21 12.13 -5.80 -10.72
CA LEU A 21 11.04 -6.01 -9.77
C LEU A 21 10.14 -7.19 -10.19
N GLY A 22 9.80 -7.26 -11.49
CA GLY A 22 8.97 -8.34 -12.01
C GLY A 22 9.61 -9.71 -11.83
N LEU A 23 10.90 -9.83 -12.09
CA LEU A 23 11.64 -11.07 -11.87
C LEU A 23 11.70 -11.44 -10.39
N ALA A 24 11.92 -10.46 -9.53
CA ALA A 24 12.01 -10.68 -8.08
C ALA A 24 10.69 -11.17 -7.48
N VAL A 25 9.55 -10.74 -8.03
CA VAL A 25 8.25 -11.22 -7.57
C VAL A 25 7.83 -12.54 -8.21
N GLY A 26 8.61 -13.08 -9.11
CA GLY A 26 8.40 -14.41 -9.67
C GLY A 26 7.85 -14.46 -11.08
N PHE A 27 7.79 -13.34 -11.80
CA PHE A 27 7.34 -13.34 -13.21
C PHE A 27 8.43 -13.90 -14.12
N SER A 28 8.03 -14.42 -15.27
CA SER A 28 8.97 -14.86 -16.29
C SER A 28 9.68 -13.66 -16.91
N GLU A 29 10.86 -13.91 -17.48
CA GLU A 29 11.64 -12.87 -18.13
C GLU A 29 10.87 -12.22 -19.30
N ALA A 30 10.05 -12.98 -20.00
CA ALA A 30 9.24 -12.48 -21.11
C ALA A 30 8.15 -11.50 -20.68
N THR A 31 7.66 -11.59 -19.44
CA THR A 31 6.49 -10.81 -18.98
C THR A 31 6.79 -9.86 -17.84
N ALA A 32 7.94 -9.99 -17.18
CA ALA A 32 8.26 -9.23 -15.97
C ALA A 32 8.14 -7.72 -16.18
N ASP A 33 8.77 -7.18 -17.20
CA ASP A 33 8.78 -5.76 -17.50
C ASP A 33 7.37 -5.25 -17.81
N SER A 34 6.67 -5.92 -18.73
CA SER A 34 5.34 -5.47 -19.17
C SER A 34 4.30 -5.56 -18.06
N ARG A 35 4.36 -6.56 -17.20
CA ARG A 35 3.40 -6.70 -16.10
C ARG A 35 3.58 -5.61 -15.06
N ILE A 36 4.80 -5.33 -14.63
CA ILE A 36 5.06 -4.24 -13.68
C ILE A 36 4.65 -2.90 -14.28
N ARG A 37 4.96 -2.66 -15.55
CA ARG A 37 4.57 -1.44 -16.24
C ARG A 37 3.04 -1.26 -16.22
N LYS A 38 2.28 -2.32 -16.45
CA LYS A 38 0.82 -2.28 -16.41
C LYS A 38 0.30 -1.97 -15.01
N TYR A 39 0.94 -2.49 -13.96
CA TYR A 39 0.58 -2.15 -12.59
C TYR A 39 0.87 -0.69 -12.27
N GLU A 40 2.03 -0.19 -12.67
CA GLU A 40 2.43 1.19 -12.40
C GLU A 40 1.58 2.21 -13.18
N SER A 41 1.13 1.86 -14.38
CA SER A 41 0.25 2.71 -15.18
C SER A 41 -1.24 2.48 -14.91
N GLU A 42 -1.56 1.58 -13.98
CA GLU A 42 -2.92 1.28 -13.52
C GLU A 42 -3.84 0.68 -14.58
N ILE A 43 -3.26 0.08 -15.61
CA ILE A 43 -4.02 -0.70 -16.59
C ILE A 43 -4.59 -1.94 -15.93
N ILE A 44 -3.80 -2.58 -15.03
CA ILE A 44 -4.20 -3.76 -14.26
C ILE A 44 -3.82 -3.51 -12.80
N LYS A 45 -4.67 -3.95 -11.86
CA LYS A 45 -4.34 -3.94 -10.45
C LYS A 45 -3.78 -5.30 -10.04
N PRO A 46 -2.68 -5.32 -9.27
CA PRO A 46 -2.19 -6.59 -8.73
C PRO A 46 -3.16 -7.12 -7.68
N LYS A 47 -3.36 -8.45 -7.69
CA LYS A 47 -4.15 -9.12 -6.66
C LYS A 47 -3.42 -9.08 -5.32
N TYR A 48 -4.14 -9.34 -4.25
CA TYR A 48 -3.61 -9.25 -2.89
C TYR A 48 -2.31 -10.05 -2.70
N ASN A 49 -2.28 -11.30 -3.15
CA ASN A 49 -1.09 -12.15 -3.01
C ASN A 49 0.12 -11.55 -3.69
N LEU A 50 -0.09 -10.94 -4.84
CA LEU A 50 0.99 -10.30 -5.59
C LEU A 50 1.44 -9.01 -4.92
N ARG A 51 0.49 -8.24 -4.35
CA ARG A 51 0.84 -7.05 -3.57
C ARG A 51 1.71 -7.41 -2.37
N GLU A 52 1.42 -8.52 -1.69
CA GLU A 52 2.28 -9.00 -0.61
C GLU A 52 3.70 -9.27 -1.09
N ARG A 53 3.85 -9.95 -2.23
CA ARG A 53 5.17 -10.23 -2.80
C ARG A 53 5.91 -8.95 -3.19
N ILE A 54 5.21 -8.02 -3.81
CA ILE A 54 5.79 -6.73 -4.18
C ILE A 54 6.28 -6.00 -2.92
N ALA A 55 5.47 -5.96 -1.87
CA ALA A 55 5.84 -5.33 -0.61
C ALA A 55 7.07 -5.99 0.01
N GLN A 56 7.15 -7.32 -0.02
CA GLN A 56 8.31 -8.05 0.48
C GLN A 56 9.59 -7.70 -0.30
N VAL A 57 9.51 -7.68 -1.63
CA VAL A 57 10.66 -7.34 -2.48
C VAL A 57 11.10 -5.91 -2.24
N LEU A 58 10.15 -5.00 -2.09
CA LEU A 58 10.44 -3.58 -1.84
C LEU A 58 10.79 -3.29 -0.38
N GLU A 59 10.74 -4.30 0.49
CA GLU A 59 11.06 -4.18 1.92
C GLU A 59 10.20 -3.11 2.62
N ILE A 60 8.91 -3.08 2.29
CA ILE A 60 7.94 -2.15 2.87
C ILE A 60 6.75 -2.92 3.43
N ASP A 61 5.98 -2.28 4.31
CA ASP A 61 4.74 -2.84 4.78
C ASP A 61 3.70 -2.88 3.65
N LEU A 62 2.87 -3.90 3.66
CA LEU A 62 1.77 -4.02 2.69
C LEU A 62 0.87 -2.79 2.72
N SER A 63 0.69 -2.17 3.88
CA SER A 63 -0.10 -0.94 4.02
C SER A 63 0.44 0.23 3.19
N ALA A 64 1.74 0.23 2.90
CA ALA A 64 2.36 1.29 2.11
C ALA A 64 1.90 1.28 0.64
N ILE A 65 1.41 0.14 0.15
CA ILE A 65 0.87 -0.02 -1.21
C ILE A 65 -0.58 -0.49 -1.20
N SER A 66 -1.35 -0.04 -0.20
CA SER A 66 -2.78 -0.36 -0.13
C SER A 66 -3.58 0.48 -1.13
N ASP A 67 -4.79 0.02 -1.44
CA ASP A 67 -5.72 0.73 -2.33
C ASP A 67 -6.37 1.95 -1.67
N ILE A 68 -6.17 2.15 -0.38
CA ILE A 68 -6.77 3.28 0.32
C ILE A 68 -6.09 4.56 -0.12
N ASP A 69 -6.84 5.39 -0.82
CA ASP A 69 -6.36 6.68 -1.32
C ASP A 69 -6.85 7.81 -0.41
N ILE A 70 -6.14 8.94 -0.45
CA ILE A 70 -6.53 10.18 0.24
C ILE A 70 -7.92 10.65 -0.23
N ALA A 71 -8.32 10.35 -1.47
CA ALA A 71 -9.66 10.65 -1.97
C ALA A 71 -10.77 10.02 -1.12
N THR A 72 -10.48 8.98 -0.35
CA THR A 72 -11.42 8.32 0.54
C THR A 72 -11.24 8.74 2.00
N TYR A 73 -10.58 9.86 2.23
CA TYR A 73 -10.27 10.35 3.57
C TYR A 73 -11.50 10.44 4.48
N GLU A 74 -12.61 10.94 3.95
CA GLU A 74 -13.86 11.04 4.73
C GLU A 74 -14.39 9.68 5.13
N ASP A 75 -14.32 8.69 4.22
CA ASP A 75 -14.74 7.33 4.52
C ASP A 75 -13.85 6.70 5.58
N VAL A 76 -12.55 6.92 5.49
CA VAL A 76 -11.59 6.46 6.49
C VAL A 76 -11.88 7.10 7.84
N MET A 77 -12.16 8.39 7.87
CA MET A 77 -12.49 9.09 9.10
C MET A 77 -13.77 8.56 9.74
N GLN A 78 -14.78 8.23 8.95
CA GLN A 78 -16.03 7.63 9.47
C GLN A 78 -15.75 6.26 10.09
N VAL A 79 -14.97 5.44 9.43
CA VAL A 79 -14.60 4.11 9.97
C VAL A 79 -13.84 4.27 11.29
N MET A 80 -12.88 5.19 11.34
CA MET A 80 -12.11 5.45 12.56
C MET A 80 -13.00 5.95 13.69
N PHE A 81 -13.95 6.82 13.37
CA PHE A 81 -14.90 7.33 14.34
C PHE A 81 -15.75 6.22 14.94
N LEU A 82 -16.23 5.31 14.10
CA LEU A 82 -16.97 4.13 14.55
C LEU A 82 -16.12 3.22 15.43
N PHE A 83 -14.86 3.02 15.09
CA PHE A 83 -13.93 2.24 15.91
C PHE A 83 -13.71 2.89 17.27
N GLU A 84 -13.50 4.20 17.30
CA GLU A 84 -13.33 4.93 18.55
C GLU A 84 -14.57 4.78 19.45
N GLU A 85 -15.75 4.93 18.89
CA GLU A 85 -17.00 4.82 19.60
C GLU A 85 -17.26 3.38 20.09
N ALA A 86 -17.00 2.39 19.23
CA ALA A 86 -17.27 0.98 19.53
C ALA A 86 -16.26 0.36 20.50
N PHE A 87 -14.99 0.76 20.41
CA PHE A 87 -13.90 0.11 21.14
C PHE A 87 -13.15 1.03 22.09
N GLY A 88 -13.53 2.29 22.19
CA GLY A 88 -12.84 3.25 23.06
C GLY A 88 -11.41 3.53 22.63
N MET A 89 -11.14 3.49 21.33
CA MET A 89 -9.83 3.77 20.78
C MET A 89 -9.70 5.24 20.40
N ASP A 90 -8.52 5.80 20.65
CA ASP A 90 -8.18 7.11 20.12
C ASP A 90 -7.52 6.95 18.75
N VAL A 91 -7.90 7.83 17.83
CA VAL A 91 -7.39 7.81 16.47
C VAL A 91 -6.70 9.14 16.19
N GLU A 92 -5.45 9.06 15.74
CA GLU A 92 -4.68 10.24 15.36
C GLU A 92 -4.30 10.19 13.89
N ILE A 93 -4.33 11.37 13.27
CA ILE A 93 -3.84 11.55 11.90
C ILE A 93 -2.62 12.45 11.97
N ARG A 94 -1.48 11.98 11.48
CA ARG A 94 -0.23 12.73 11.47
C ARG A 94 0.30 12.83 10.04
N GLY A 95 0.33 14.05 9.52
CA GLY A 95 0.73 14.28 8.13
C GLY A 95 -0.17 13.51 7.18
N SER A 96 0.42 12.70 6.31
CA SER A 96 -0.32 11.84 5.38
C SER A 96 -0.56 10.43 5.92
N LYS A 97 -0.14 10.14 7.14
CA LYS A 97 -0.28 8.81 7.75
C LYS A 97 -1.38 8.82 8.79
N THR A 98 -2.18 7.77 8.77
CA THR A 98 -3.19 7.53 9.79
C THR A 98 -2.70 6.43 10.71
N MET A 99 -2.75 6.67 12.02
CA MET A 99 -2.34 5.70 13.02
C MET A 99 -3.47 5.44 13.99
N LEU A 100 -3.71 4.17 14.30
CA LEU A 100 -4.60 3.78 15.39
C LEU A 100 -3.78 3.72 16.67
N VAL A 101 -4.20 4.52 17.66
CA VAL A 101 -3.56 4.57 18.96
C VAL A 101 -4.53 4.03 19.98
N PHE A 102 -4.15 2.98 20.68
CA PHE A 102 -4.94 2.42 21.76
C PHE A 102 -4.60 3.13 23.06
N ASP A 103 -5.62 3.67 23.71
CA ASP A 103 -5.45 4.27 25.02
C ASP A 103 -5.54 3.16 26.07
N ASN A 104 -4.37 2.74 26.56
CA ASN A 104 -4.26 1.67 27.55
C ASN A 104 -4.90 2.01 28.89
N ASN A 105 -5.17 3.28 29.17
CA ASN A 105 -5.80 3.70 30.40
C ASN A 105 -7.31 3.44 30.43
N LYS A 106 -7.90 3.11 29.29
CA LYS A 106 -9.33 2.80 29.18
C LYS A 106 -9.64 1.33 29.38
N TYR A 107 -8.66 0.50 29.53
CA TYR A 107 -8.82 -0.96 29.64
C TYR A 107 -8.19 -1.49 30.89
#